data_517dbbaaaab8d48108e49cc6db86a11b
#
_entry.id   517dbbaaaab8d48108e49cc6db86a11b
#
_cell.length_a   1.000
_cell.length_b   1.000
_cell.length_c   1.000
_cell.angle_alpha   90.00
_cell.angle_beta   90.00
_cell.angle_gamma   90.00
#
_symmetry.space_group_name_H-M   'P 1'
#
loop_
_entity.id
_entity.type
_entity.pdbx_description
1 polymer ?
#
loop_
_entity_poly.entity_id
_entity_poly.type
_entity_poly.pdbx_seq_one_letter_code
_entity_poly.pdbx_strand_id
1 'polypeptide(L)'
;NLPIPSWDELFMRDVYLRASKSKDPSTKIGAVLVKDGHDILKGYNGFPKGVKDLPERYADRAVKYGMVAHAEANAVFMGARFGISTLGTTLYTQSPPCHNCAIAVIQGGIKDIVVHAQWPEMNHVEEWVKSIALAKVMLGEAGISIRVFDKVLGLQGLIGGKIVDV
;
A
#
# COMPACT_ATOMS: atom_id res chain seq x y z
N ASN A 1 29.19 -15.95 3.52
CA ASN A 1 27.86 -15.86 4.15
C ASN A 1 27.01 -14.84 3.40
N LEU A 2 25.76 -15.21 3.08
CA LEU A 2 24.81 -14.28 2.51
C LEU A 2 24.40 -13.26 3.60
N PRO A 3 24.27 -11.96 3.27
CA PRO A 3 23.83 -10.96 4.24
C PRO A 3 22.37 -11.24 4.68
N ILE A 4 22.13 -11.10 5.97
CA ILE A 4 20.79 -11.21 6.55
C ILE A 4 20.10 -9.84 6.39
N PRO A 5 18.96 -9.74 5.71
CA PRO A 5 18.22 -8.48 5.59
C PRO A 5 17.66 -8.03 6.94
N SER A 6 17.49 -6.73 7.14
CA SER A 6 16.69 -6.22 8.26
C SER A 6 15.21 -6.60 8.10
N TRP A 7 14.44 -6.55 9.18
CA TRP A 7 12.99 -6.79 9.12
C TRP A 7 12.29 -5.80 8.19
N ASP A 8 12.66 -4.53 8.23
CA ASP A 8 12.11 -3.52 7.32
C ASP A 8 12.43 -3.84 5.85
N GLU A 9 13.67 -4.26 5.56
CA GLU A 9 14.05 -4.67 4.21
C GLU A 9 13.26 -5.89 3.75
N LEU A 10 13.10 -6.90 4.61
CA LEU A 10 12.34 -8.11 4.29
C LEU A 10 10.87 -7.76 3.96
N PHE A 11 10.20 -7.03 4.84
CA PHE A 11 8.79 -6.69 4.65
C PHE A 11 8.57 -5.70 3.51
N MET A 12 9.50 -4.78 3.27
CA MET A 12 9.39 -3.88 2.11
C MET A 12 9.60 -4.62 0.78
N ARG A 13 10.48 -5.62 0.72
CA ARG A 13 10.58 -6.54 -0.44
C ARG A 13 9.29 -7.30 -0.67
N ASP A 14 8.62 -7.76 0.39
CA ASP A 14 7.30 -8.42 0.30
C ASP A 14 6.22 -7.47 -0.24
N VAL A 15 6.27 -6.18 0.08
CA VAL A 15 5.39 -5.16 -0.50
C VAL A 15 5.51 -5.14 -2.02
N TYR A 16 6.75 -5.07 -2.56
CA TYR A 16 6.98 -5.07 -4.01
C TYR A 16 6.61 -6.40 -4.67
N LEU A 17 6.92 -7.52 -4.01
CA LEU A 17 6.48 -8.84 -4.48
C LEU A 17 4.96 -8.91 -4.57
N ARG A 18 4.24 -8.38 -3.57
CA ARG A 18 2.78 -8.34 -3.59
C ARG A 18 2.25 -7.39 -4.67
N ALA A 19 2.85 -6.21 -4.83
CA ALA A 19 2.52 -5.24 -5.87
C ALA A 19 2.60 -5.85 -7.29
N SER A 20 3.53 -6.77 -7.53
CA SER A 20 3.70 -7.42 -8.84
C SER A 20 2.45 -8.18 -9.31
N LYS A 21 1.55 -8.56 -8.39
CA LYS A 21 0.27 -9.23 -8.72
C LYS A 21 -0.79 -8.27 -9.23
N SER A 22 -0.63 -6.96 -9.04
CA SER A 22 -1.56 -5.98 -9.58
C SER A 22 -1.61 -6.04 -11.10
N LYS A 23 -2.81 -6.01 -11.66
CA LYS A 23 -3.07 -5.93 -13.11
C LYS A 23 -3.17 -4.49 -13.60
N ASP A 24 -3.06 -3.51 -12.71
CA ASP A 24 -3.07 -2.10 -13.07
C ASP A 24 -1.89 -1.78 -14.00
N PRO A 25 -2.15 -1.29 -15.22
CA PRO A 25 -1.10 -0.99 -16.19
C PRO A 25 -0.36 0.32 -15.90
N SER A 26 -0.85 1.11 -14.94
CA SER A 26 -0.30 2.42 -14.60
C SER A 26 0.53 2.39 -13.33
N THR A 27 -0.05 1.88 -12.22
CA THR A 27 0.63 1.92 -10.92
C THR A 27 0.34 0.65 -10.13
N LYS A 28 1.38 0.02 -9.63
CA LYS A 28 1.30 -1.23 -8.86
C LYS A 28 1.73 -0.98 -7.43
N ILE A 29 0.78 -1.09 -6.52
CA ILE A 29 0.98 -0.91 -5.08
C ILE A 29 0.72 -2.21 -4.34
N GLY A 30 1.56 -2.49 -3.35
CA GLY A 30 1.40 -3.59 -2.40
C GLY A 30 1.25 -3.06 -0.97
N ALA A 31 0.69 -3.90 -0.13
CA ALA A 31 0.58 -3.66 1.30
C ALA A 31 0.77 -4.96 2.08
N VAL A 32 1.49 -4.88 3.19
CA VAL A 32 1.74 -6.01 4.09
C VAL A 32 1.45 -5.57 5.51
N LEU A 33 0.61 -6.30 6.22
CA LEU A 33 0.35 -6.12 7.64
C LEU A 33 1.20 -7.09 8.44
N VAL A 34 2.00 -6.56 9.35
CA VAL A 34 2.96 -7.30 10.15
C VAL A 34 2.57 -7.24 11.62
N LYS A 35 2.66 -8.37 12.31
CA LYS A 35 2.50 -8.46 13.76
C LYS A 35 3.52 -9.45 14.32
N ASP A 36 4.24 -9.02 15.38
CA ASP A 36 5.22 -9.86 16.07
C ASP A 36 6.25 -10.51 15.12
N GLY A 37 6.74 -9.77 14.13
CA GLY A 37 7.70 -10.25 13.14
C GLY A 37 7.12 -11.16 12.04
N HIS A 38 5.79 -11.25 11.93
CA HIS A 38 5.11 -12.08 10.93
C HIS A 38 4.24 -11.23 10.00
N ASP A 39 4.34 -11.47 8.71
CA ASP A 39 3.50 -10.90 7.65
C ASP A 39 2.16 -11.66 7.56
N ILE A 40 1.18 -11.22 8.33
CA ILE A 40 -0.08 -11.96 8.53
C ILE A 40 -1.14 -11.70 7.46
N LEU A 41 -1.14 -10.51 6.83
CA LEU A 41 -2.10 -10.12 5.79
C LEU A 41 -1.39 -9.32 4.70
N LYS A 42 -1.86 -9.49 3.47
CA LYS A 42 -1.27 -8.80 2.30
C LYS A 42 -2.37 -8.34 1.35
N GLY A 43 -2.13 -7.20 0.70
CA GLY A 43 -2.99 -6.62 -0.32
C GLY A 43 -2.20 -6.11 -1.52
N TYR A 44 -2.88 -5.91 -2.63
CA TYR A 44 -2.40 -5.16 -3.79
C TYR A 44 -3.57 -4.43 -4.42
N ASN A 45 -3.30 -3.35 -5.16
CA ASN A 45 -4.36 -2.57 -5.80
C ASN A 45 -4.97 -3.32 -6.98
N GLY A 46 -6.30 -3.28 -7.09
CA GLY A 46 -7.03 -3.96 -8.16
C GLY A 46 -8.53 -3.93 -7.95
N PHE A 47 -9.27 -4.45 -8.92
CA PHE A 47 -10.71 -4.60 -8.76
C PHE A 47 -11.04 -5.63 -7.68
N PRO A 48 -12.16 -5.44 -6.94
CA PRO A 48 -12.58 -6.36 -5.90
C PRO A 48 -12.75 -7.79 -6.42
N LYS A 49 -12.57 -8.77 -5.54
CA LYS A 49 -12.69 -10.18 -5.88
C LYS A 49 -14.06 -10.49 -6.49
N GLY A 50 -14.05 -11.15 -7.65
CA GLY A 50 -15.25 -11.47 -8.43
C GLY A 50 -15.67 -10.39 -9.43
N VAL A 51 -15.11 -9.19 -9.34
CA VAL A 51 -15.28 -8.15 -10.36
C VAL A 51 -14.33 -8.43 -11.53
N LYS A 52 -14.83 -8.34 -12.76
CA LYS A 52 -14.03 -8.65 -13.96
C LYS A 52 -12.91 -7.62 -14.18
N ASP A 53 -11.69 -8.10 -14.36
CA ASP A 53 -10.51 -7.31 -14.73
C ASP A 53 -10.50 -7.04 -16.24
N LEU A 54 -11.34 -6.13 -16.70
CA LEU A 54 -11.43 -5.78 -18.12
C LEU A 54 -10.46 -4.64 -18.44
N PRO A 55 -9.63 -4.74 -19.51
CA PRO A 55 -8.68 -3.70 -19.89
C PRO A 55 -9.31 -2.33 -20.10
N GLU A 56 -10.50 -2.28 -20.67
CA GLU A 56 -11.26 -1.04 -20.90
C GLU A 56 -11.63 -0.30 -19.61
N ARG A 57 -11.80 -1.02 -18.50
CA ARG A 57 -12.03 -0.41 -17.17
C ARG A 57 -10.80 0.27 -16.60
N TYR A 58 -9.61 -0.27 -16.91
CA TYR A 58 -8.35 0.38 -16.53
C TYR A 58 -8.04 1.59 -17.41
N ALA A 59 -8.50 1.58 -18.67
CA ALA A 59 -8.32 2.68 -19.61
C ALA A 59 -9.23 3.88 -19.28
N ASP A 60 -10.43 3.63 -18.77
CA ASP A 60 -11.34 4.69 -18.29
C ASP A 60 -10.97 5.11 -16.86
N ARG A 61 -10.43 6.31 -16.73
CA ARG A 61 -9.95 6.83 -15.44
C ARG A 61 -11.07 6.92 -14.38
N ALA A 62 -12.27 7.35 -14.76
CA ALA A 62 -13.39 7.49 -13.82
C ALA A 62 -13.88 6.13 -13.33
N VAL A 63 -13.99 5.16 -14.23
CA VAL A 63 -14.35 3.78 -13.89
C VAL A 63 -13.27 3.15 -13.03
N LYS A 64 -12.00 3.28 -13.41
CA LYS A 64 -10.87 2.77 -12.65
C LYS A 64 -10.88 3.27 -11.21
N TYR A 65 -10.92 4.59 -11.00
CA TYR A 65 -10.89 5.16 -9.66
C TYR A 65 -12.13 4.84 -8.82
N GLY A 66 -13.28 4.63 -9.46
CA GLY A 66 -14.51 4.22 -8.78
C GLY A 66 -14.55 2.74 -8.38
N MET A 67 -13.77 1.89 -9.03
CA MET A 67 -13.86 0.42 -8.87
C MET A 67 -12.60 -0.22 -8.26
N VAL A 68 -11.44 0.44 -8.32
CA VAL A 68 -10.19 -0.13 -7.78
C VAL A 68 -10.14 0.02 -6.26
N ALA A 69 -9.98 -1.09 -5.57
CA ALA A 69 -9.59 -1.08 -4.16
C ALA A 69 -8.06 -0.91 -4.05
N HIS A 70 -7.62 -0.03 -3.16
CA HIS A 70 -6.20 0.19 -2.90
C HIS A 70 -5.59 -0.94 -2.09
N ALA A 71 -4.28 -1.11 -2.18
CA ALA A 71 -3.55 -2.20 -1.55
C ALA A 71 -3.74 -2.25 -0.04
N GLU A 72 -3.68 -1.10 0.63
CA GLU A 72 -3.81 -0.96 2.08
C GLU A 72 -5.20 -1.37 2.55
N ALA A 73 -6.25 -0.85 1.91
CA ALA A 73 -7.63 -1.24 2.20
C ALA A 73 -7.86 -2.73 1.93
N ASN A 74 -7.31 -3.27 0.84
CA ASN A 74 -7.38 -4.70 0.55
C ASN A 74 -6.72 -5.56 1.63
N ALA A 75 -5.56 -5.14 2.18
CA ALA A 75 -4.93 -5.86 3.28
C ALA A 75 -5.84 -5.90 4.53
N VAL A 76 -6.49 -4.77 4.87
CA VAL A 76 -7.46 -4.70 5.99
C VAL A 76 -8.69 -5.57 5.71
N PHE A 77 -9.25 -5.52 4.50
CA PHE A 77 -10.41 -6.34 4.13
C PHE A 77 -10.12 -7.83 4.13
N MET A 78 -8.88 -8.25 3.86
CA MET A 78 -8.48 -9.65 4.00
C MET A 78 -8.55 -10.11 5.46
N GLY A 79 -8.26 -9.22 6.41
CA GLY A 79 -8.49 -9.49 7.84
C GLY A 79 -9.95 -9.84 8.13
N ALA A 80 -10.87 -8.99 7.68
CA ALA A 80 -12.31 -9.24 7.82
C ALA A 80 -12.75 -10.53 7.11
N ARG A 81 -12.20 -10.78 5.90
CA ARG A 81 -12.55 -11.96 5.10
C ARG A 81 -12.11 -13.28 5.73
N PHE A 82 -10.94 -13.31 6.35
CA PHE A 82 -10.35 -14.53 6.92
C PHE A 82 -10.51 -14.63 8.43
N GLY A 83 -11.14 -13.66 9.08
CA GLY A 83 -11.27 -13.62 10.54
C GLY A 83 -9.94 -13.41 11.25
N ILE A 84 -9.01 -12.69 10.62
CA ILE A 84 -7.70 -12.36 11.20
C ILE A 84 -7.73 -10.92 11.68
N SER A 85 -7.45 -10.72 12.97
CA SER A 85 -7.40 -9.37 13.55
C SER A 85 -6.26 -8.53 12.97
N THR A 86 -6.59 -7.32 12.55
CA THR A 86 -5.63 -6.30 12.12
C THR A 86 -5.14 -5.42 13.26
N LEU A 87 -5.72 -5.59 14.45
CA LEU A 87 -5.44 -4.79 15.64
C LEU A 87 -3.96 -4.89 16.06
N GLY A 88 -3.31 -3.73 16.17
CA GLY A 88 -1.93 -3.62 16.62
C GLY A 88 -0.90 -4.06 15.58
N THR A 89 -1.28 -4.19 14.30
CA THR A 89 -0.33 -4.46 13.21
C THR A 89 0.42 -3.21 12.76
N THR A 90 1.56 -3.42 12.10
CA THR A 90 2.30 -2.42 11.33
C THR A 90 1.99 -2.59 9.84
N LEU A 91 1.63 -1.51 9.16
CA LEU A 91 1.42 -1.50 7.71
C LEU A 91 2.73 -1.13 6.99
N TYR A 92 3.20 -2.00 6.11
CA TYR A 92 4.24 -1.70 5.12
C TYR A 92 3.60 -1.45 3.76
N THR A 93 3.96 -0.34 3.11
CA THR A 93 3.47 0.02 1.75
C THR A 93 4.47 0.97 1.08
N GLN A 94 4.35 1.20 -0.23
CA GLN A 94 5.32 2.03 -0.95
C GLN A 94 5.22 3.51 -0.61
N SER A 95 4.00 4.05 -0.44
CA SER A 95 3.75 5.48 -0.21
C SER A 95 2.78 5.72 0.94
N PRO A 96 2.71 6.94 1.50
CA PRO A 96 1.67 7.28 2.45
C PRO A 96 0.27 6.99 1.90
N PRO A 97 -0.65 6.45 2.72
CA PRO A 97 -2.00 6.13 2.28
C PRO A 97 -2.80 7.38 1.90
N CYS A 98 -3.73 7.23 0.97
CA CYS A 98 -4.74 8.26 0.70
C CYS A 98 -5.74 8.36 1.87
N HIS A 99 -6.60 9.39 1.88
CA HIS A 99 -7.56 9.62 2.96
C HIS A 99 -8.52 8.42 3.17
N ASN A 100 -8.98 7.76 2.11
CA ASN A 100 -9.84 6.57 2.24
C ASN A 100 -9.10 5.38 2.86
N CYS A 101 -7.84 5.16 2.47
CA CYS A 101 -7.02 4.11 3.09
C CYS A 101 -6.68 4.45 4.53
N ALA A 102 -6.46 5.73 4.86
CA ALA A 102 -6.25 6.15 6.25
C ALA A 102 -7.46 5.81 7.15
N ILE A 103 -8.69 5.98 6.66
CA ILE A 103 -9.90 5.55 7.38
C ILE A 103 -9.85 4.04 7.65
N ALA A 104 -9.54 3.23 6.64
CA ALA A 104 -9.44 1.77 6.81
C ALA A 104 -8.33 1.37 7.81
N VAL A 105 -7.18 2.04 7.75
CA VAL A 105 -6.04 1.84 8.65
C VAL A 105 -6.43 2.14 10.11
N ILE A 106 -7.06 3.30 10.35
CA ILE A 106 -7.49 3.73 11.69
C ILE A 106 -8.54 2.77 12.25
N GLN A 107 -9.59 2.49 11.49
CA GLN A 107 -10.68 1.61 11.92
C GLN A 107 -10.24 0.15 12.05
N GLY A 108 -9.23 -0.26 11.27
CA GLY A 108 -8.60 -1.58 11.40
C GLY A 108 -7.68 -1.72 12.61
N GLY A 109 -7.44 -0.65 13.38
CA GLY A 109 -6.58 -0.67 14.56
C GLY A 109 -5.10 -0.87 14.27
N ILE A 110 -4.63 -0.47 13.10
CA ILE A 110 -3.21 -0.50 12.74
C ILE A 110 -2.49 0.56 13.57
N LYS A 111 -1.34 0.21 14.14
CA LYS A 111 -0.65 1.08 15.11
C LYS A 111 0.37 2.04 14.49
N ASP A 112 1.00 1.64 13.37
CA ASP A 112 2.00 2.44 12.66
C ASP A 112 2.12 2.03 11.19
N ILE A 113 2.77 2.88 10.39
CA ILE A 113 2.94 2.72 8.95
C ILE A 113 4.42 2.88 8.62
N VAL A 114 4.94 2.03 7.74
CA VAL A 114 6.28 2.14 7.16
C VAL A 114 6.15 2.33 5.67
N VAL A 115 6.74 3.41 5.14
CA VAL A 115 6.76 3.73 3.71
C VAL A 115 8.18 3.72 3.16
N HIS A 116 8.34 3.57 1.85
CA HIS A 116 9.64 3.46 1.21
C HIS A 116 10.10 4.81 0.63
N ALA A 117 11.28 5.29 1.05
CA ALA A 117 11.84 6.56 0.61
C ALA A 117 12.13 6.62 -0.90
N GLN A 118 12.46 5.46 -1.50
CA GLN A 118 12.81 5.38 -2.92
C GLN A 118 11.57 5.36 -3.84
N TRP A 119 10.35 5.27 -3.29
CA TRP A 119 9.13 5.37 -4.09
C TRP A 119 8.87 6.82 -4.48
N PRO A 120 8.69 7.13 -5.80
CA PRO A 120 8.50 8.51 -6.24
C PRO A 120 7.21 9.14 -5.69
N GLU A 121 7.31 10.41 -5.29
CA GLU A 121 6.15 11.18 -4.89
C GLU A 121 5.34 11.66 -6.11
N MET A 122 4.00 11.60 -6.01
CA MET A 122 3.09 12.06 -7.06
C MET A 122 2.63 13.51 -6.82
N ASN A 123 3.59 14.41 -6.57
CA ASN A 123 3.32 15.81 -6.20
C ASN A 123 2.69 16.65 -7.35
N HIS A 124 2.68 16.13 -8.57
CA HIS A 124 2.06 16.76 -9.74
C HIS A 124 0.56 16.50 -9.87
N VAL A 125 -0.03 15.66 -9.01
CA VAL A 125 -1.47 15.34 -9.00
C VAL A 125 -2.10 15.99 -7.78
N GLU A 126 -2.76 17.15 -7.98
CA GLU A 126 -3.28 17.98 -6.88
C GLU A 126 -4.26 17.23 -5.97
N GLU A 127 -5.18 16.46 -6.54
CA GLU A 127 -6.15 15.68 -5.77
C GLU A 127 -5.44 14.63 -4.88
N TRP A 128 -4.35 14.06 -5.37
CA TRP A 128 -3.54 13.10 -4.61
C TRP A 128 -2.81 13.77 -3.45
N VAL A 129 -2.22 14.92 -3.70
CA VAL A 129 -1.56 15.74 -2.65
C VAL A 129 -2.53 16.11 -1.55
N LYS A 130 -3.72 16.61 -1.91
CA LYS A 130 -4.79 16.94 -0.94
C LYS A 130 -5.24 15.71 -0.15
N SER A 131 -5.42 14.59 -0.83
CA SER A 131 -5.82 13.32 -0.20
C SER A 131 -4.82 12.83 0.84
N ILE A 132 -3.52 12.86 0.51
CA ILE A 132 -2.45 12.49 1.45
C ILE A 132 -2.36 13.47 2.63
N ALA A 133 -2.55 14.78 2.39
CA ALA A 133 -2.56 15.77 3.46
C ALA A 133 -3.68 15.51 4.48
N LEU A 134 -4.90 15.22 4.00
CA LEU A 134 -6.02 14.82 4.88
C LEU A 134 -5.73 13.53 5.64
N ALA A 135 -5.14 12.54 4.97
CA ALA A 135 -4.74 11.29 5.59
C ALA A 135 -3.75 11.52 6.75
N LYS A 136 -2.74 12.36 6.53
CA LYS A 136 -1.73 12.68 7.56
C LYS A 136 -2.35 13.37 8.79
N VAL A 137 -3.35 14.24 8.59
CA VAL A 137 -4.09 14.86 9.71
C VAL A 137 -4.81 13.78 10.51
N MET A 138 -5.63 12.95 9.86
CA MET A 138 -6.39 11.89 10.53
C MET A 138 -5.50 10.88 11.27
N LEU A 139 -4.43 10.43 10.62
CA LEU A 139 -3.48 9.49 11.21
C LEU A 139 -2.77 10.09 12.42
N GLY A 140 -2.36 11.37 12.34
CA GLY A 140 -1.73 12.08 13.45
C GLY A 140 -2.67 12.22 14.65
N GLU A 141 -3.93 12.61 14.43
CA GLU A 141 -4.94 12.70 15.49
C GLU A 141 -5.25 11.33 16.11
N ALA A 142 -5.23 10.27 15.32
CA ALA A 142 -5.41 8.88 15.79
C ALA A 142 -4.15 8.29 16.47
N GLY A 143 -3.05 9.04 16.54
CA GLY A 143 -1.79 8.57 17.14
C GLY A 143 -1.03 7.56 16.31
N ILE A 144 -1.28 7.47 15.00
CA ILE A 144 -0.61 6.56 14.07
C ILE A 144 0.55 7.30 13.39
N SER A 145 1.78 6.80 13.62
CA SER A 145 2.98 7.37 13.00
C SER A 145 3.23 6.80 11.62
N ILE A 146 3.83 7.62 10.75
CA ILE A 146 4.40 7.18 9.46
C ILE A 146 5.91 7.26 9.58
N ARG A 147 6.58 6.12 9.46
CA ARG A 147 8.04 6.00 9.45
C ARG A 147 8.53 5.74 8.02
N VAL A 148 9.64 6.33 7.65
CA VAL A 148 10.26 6.16 6.34
C VAL A 148 11.40 5.15 6.43
N PHE A 149 11.36 4.12 5.59
CA PHE A 149 12.46 3.18 5.37
C PHE A 149 13.28 3.65 4.17
N ASP A 150 14.54 4.00 4.41
CA ASP A 150 15.44 4.58 3.41
C ASP A 150 16.59 3.61 3.07
N LYS A 151 16.33 2.71 2.12
CA LYS A 151 17.33 1.81 1.56
C LYS A 151 16.95 1.44 0.13
N VAL A 152 17.89 1.51 -0.80
CA VAL A 152 17.71 0.97 -2.16
C VAL A 152 17.62 -0.55 -2.10
N LEU A 153 16.56 -1.10 -2.66
CA LEU A 153 16.29 -2.54 -2.63
C LEU A 153 16.82 -3.28 -3.87
N GLY A 154 17.17 -2.55 -4.93
CA GLY A 154 17.55 -3.14 -6.22
C GLY A 154 16.39 -3.86 -6.91
N LEU A 155 15.16 -3.38 -6.69
CA LEU A 155 13.93 -3.88 -7.29
C LEU A 155 13.36 -2.84 -8.24
N GLN A 156 12.31 -3.23 -8.97
CA GLN A 156 11.59 -2.34 -9.86
C GLN A 156 10.13 -2.20 -9.44
N GLY A 157 9.60 -1.00 -9.57
CA GLY A 157 8.21 -0.67 -9.39
C GLY A 157 7.59 -0.05 -10.64
N LEU A 158 6.27 0.02 -10.70
CA LEU A 158 5.53 0.70 -11.77
C LEU A 158 4.68 1.82 -11.17
N ILE A 159 4.92 3.06 -11.62
CA ILE A 159 4.16 4.25 -11.21
C ILE A 159 3.92 5.17 -12.40
N GLY A 160 2.67 5.58 -12.61
CA GLY A 160 2.29 6.46 -13.73
C GLY A 160 2.64 5.90 -15.11
N GLY A 161 2.65 4.57 -15.26
CA GLY A 161 3.04 3.88 -16.49
C GLY A 161 4.56 3.81 -16.73
N LYS A 162 5.37 4.23 -15.76
CA LYS A 162 6.84 4.20 -15.83
C LYS A 162 7.44 3.20 -14.86
N ILE A 163 8.44 2.47 -15.31
CA ILE A 163 9.26 1.61 -14.45
C ILE A 163 10.24 2.51 -13.69
N VAL A 164 10.35 2.29 -12.39
CA VAL A 164 11.28 2.99 -11.49
C VAL A 164 12.11 1.99 -10.71
N ASP A 165 13.38 2.29 -10.53
CA ASP A 165 14.28 1.51 -9.67
C ASP A 165 14.11 1.99 -8.21
N VAL A 166 14.06 1.04 -7.29
CA VAL A 166 13.79 1.28 -5.86
C VAL A 166 14.72 0.51 -4.95
#